data_807bba93c2954e84768d4ed0634ad27a
#
_entry.id   807bba93c2954e84768d4ed0634ad27a
#
_cell.length_a   1.000
_cell.length_b   1.000
_cell.length_c   1.000
_cell.angle_alpha   90.00
_cell.angle_beta   90.00
_cell.angle_gamma   90.00
#
_symmetry.space_group_name_H-M   'P 1'
#
loop_
_entity.id
_entity.type
_entity.pdbx_description
1 polymer ?
#
loop_
_entity_poly.entity_id
_entity_poly.type
_entity_poly.pdbx_seq_one_letter_code
_entity_poly.pdbx_strand_id
1 'polypeptide(L)'
;MKKDLLHGVPLREATSILVLKIIILVISSEIVFIAFAIGLLLLPSGHPLLRTIILIVASAVQMLIQTMVIVLIFLRWSGKHARFVDKWLIQSEGLFSSKEKVYDLSNIGTMSIKRNMLGRLLQHGTISLGSSVISGYGNEIQLSNIYLPERVHAYIEGYMSKTLSANSVVQYPLSN
;
A
#
# COMPACT_ATOMS: atom_id res chain seq x y z
N MET A 1 -19.26 3.81 22.84
CA MET A 1 -18.04 4.51 23.21
C MET A 1 -16.81 3.83 22.63
N LYS A 2 -16.55 3.95 21.29
CA LYS A 2 -15.35 3.41 20.59
C LYS A 2 -15.07 4.19 19.29
N LYS A 3 -15.44 5.49 19.26
CA LYS A 3 -15.49 6.29 18.02
C LYS A 3 -14.20 6.98 17.64
N ASP A 4 -13.25 7.11 18.56
CA ASP A 4 -12.08 8.00 18.39
C ASP A 4 -10.78 7.28 18.00
N LEU A 5 -10.83 5.96 17.79
CA LEU A 5 -9.61 5.14 17.58
C LEU A 5 -8.93 5.33 16.23
N LEU A 6 -9.61 5.91 15.24
CA LEU A 6 -9.02 6.15 13.91
C LEU A 6 -8.82 7.63 13.58
N HIS A 7 -9.27 8.54 14.45
CA HIS A 7 -9.08 9.97 14.23
C HIS A 7 -7.61 10.33 14.40
N GLY A 8 -7.00 10.83 13.33
CA GLY A 8 -5.58 11.20 13.34
C GLY A 8 -4.57 10.05 13.25
N VAL A 9 -5.04 8.78 13.27
CA VAL A 9 -4.13 7.63 13.12
C VAL A 9 -3.75 7.47 11.64
N PRO A 10 -2.46 7.52 11.28
CA PRO A 10 -2.04 7.33 9.91
C PRO A 10 -2.27 5.87 9.50
N LEU A 11 -3.09 5.67 8.47
CA LEU A 11 -3.23 4.39 7.80
C LEU A 11 -2.04 4.20 6.87
N ARG A 12 -1.22 3.21 7.15
CA ARG A 12 -0.09 2.82 6.30
C ARG A 12 -0.38 1.48 5.62
N GLU A 13 0.30 1.24 4.51
CA GLU A 13 0.35 -0.10 3.90
C GLU A 13 0.84 -1.11 4.95
N ALA A 14 0.21 -2.30 5.02
CA ALA A 14 0.53 -3.30 6.01
C ALA A 14 2.02 -3.67 5.99
N THR A 15 2.68 -3.60 7.14
CA THR A 15 4.10 -3.93 7.31
C THR A 15 4.41 -5.36 6.84
N SER A 16 3.46 -6.29 7.00
CA SER A 16 3.58 -7.66 6.51
C SER A 16 3.81 -7.75 5.00
N ILE A 17 3.22 -6.84 4.22
CA ILE A 17 3.43 -6.78 2.77
C ILE A 17 4.82 -6.25 2.44
N LEU A 18 5.30 -5.26 3.18
CA LEU A 18 6.67 -4.76 3.03
C LEU A 18 7.67 -5.88 3.26
N VAL A 19 7.53 -6.60 4.39
CA VAL A 19 8.39 -7.74 4.73
C VAL A 19 8.32 -8.82 3.64
N LEU A 20 7.13 -9.17 3.17
CA LEU A 20 6.95 -10.16 2.12
C LEU A 20 7.65 -9.74 0.81
N LYS A 21 7.53 -8.48 0.40
CA LYS A 21 8.22 -7.94 -0.79
C LYS A 21 9.73 -8.05 -0.66
N ILE A 22 10.28 -7.73 0.51
CA ILE A 22 11.72 -7.82 0.79
C ILE A 22 12.17 -9.29 0.75
N ILE A 23 11.44 -10.21 1.39
CA ILE A 23 11.77 -11.65 1.39
C ILE A 23 11.79 -12.20 -0.05
N ILE A 24 10.76 -11.91 -0.85
CA ILE A 24 10.70 -12.36 -2.25
C ILE A 24 11.88 -11.80 -3.05
N LEU A 25 12.22 -10.52 -2.86
CA LEU A 25 13.36 -9.90 -3.53
C LEU A 25 14.67 -10.61 -3.17
N VAL A 26 14.91 -10.85 -1.88
CA VAL A 26 16.13 -11.50 -1.40
C VAL A 26 16.23 -12.92 -1.98
N ILE A 27 15.17 -13.73 -1.84
CA ILE A 27 15.18 -15.11 -2.33
C ILE A 27 15.39 -15.15 -3.85
N SER A 28 14.69 -14.30 -4.62
CA SER A 28 14.85 -14.30 -6.08
C SER A 28 16.24 -13.85 -6.50
N SER A 29 16.84 -12.88 -5.82
CA SER A 29 18.22 -12.43 -6.06
C SER A 29 19.24 -13.53 -5.78
N GLU A 30 19.07 -14.27 -4.67
CA GLU A 30 19.97 -15.39 -4.33
C GLU A 30 19.87 -16.53 -5.34
N ILE A 31 18.67 -16.88 -5.80
CA ILE A 31 18.49 -17.92 -6.83
C ILE A 31 19.22 -17.53 -8.11
N VAL A 32 19.10 -16.28 -8.55
CA VAL A 32 19.81 -15.78 -9.75
C VAL A 32 21.33 -15.85 -9.57
N PHE A 33 21.83 -15.47 -8.41
CA PHE A 33 23.25 -15.52 -8.11
C PHE A 33 23.80 -16.95 -8.07
N ILE A 34 23.08 -17.86 -7.45
CA ILE A 34 23.47 -19.29 -7.39
C ILE A 34 23.51 -19.86 -8.82
N ALA A 35 22.51 -19.56 -9.65
CA ALA A 35 22.51 -20.00 -11.05
C ALA A 35 23.72 -19.44 -11.83
N PHE A 36 24.06 -18.16 -11.62
CA PHE A 36 25.23 -17.53 -12.18
C PHE A 36 26.54 -18.21 -11.71
N ALA A 37 26.67 -18.47 -10.41
CA ALA A 37 27.84 -19.12 -9.83
C ALA A 37 28.04 -20.54 -10.36
N ILE A 38 26.96 -21.33 -10.46
CA ILE A 38 26.99 -22.66 -11.06
C ILE A 38 27.41 -22.58 -12.53
N GLY A 39 26.82 -21.66 -13.31
CA GLY A 39 27.21 -21.44 -14.71
C GLY A 39 28.68 -21.13 -14.87
N LEU A 40 29.22 -20.28 -13.99
CA LEU A 40 30.67 -19.94 -14.01
C LEU A 40 31.57 -21.14 -13.66
N LEU A 41 31.12 -22.02 -12.76
CA LEU A 41 31.86 -23.23 -12.37
C LEU A 41 31.90 -24.29 -13.49
N LEU A 42 30.83 -24.36 -14.30
CA LEU A 42 30.74 -25.31 -15.41
C LEU A 42 31.55 -24.90 -16.64
N LEU A 43 31.97 -23.63 -16.74
CA LEU A 43 32.80 -23.16 -17.85
C LEU A 43 34.20 -23.78 -17.74
N PRO A 44 34.75 -24.38 -18.82
CA PRO A 44 36.11 -24.89 -18.84
C PRO A 44 37.08 -23.73 -18.88
N SER A 45 37.59 -23.26 -17.75
CA SER A 45 38.57 -22.20 -17.67
C SER A 45 39.82 -22.69 -16.93
N GLY A 46 41.00 -22.48 -17.56
CA GLY A 46 42.28 -22.88 -16.99
C GLY A 46 42.79 -22.08 -15.79
N HIS A 47 42.02 -21.07 -15.31
CA HIS A 47 42.50 -20.15 -14.26
C HIS A 47 41.53 -20.12 -13.06
N PRO A 48 41.69 -20.97 -12.04
CA PRO A 48 40.82 -21.02 -10.88
C PRO A 48 40.81 -19.71 -10.07
N LEU A 49 41.94 -19.01 -9.99
CA LEU A 49 42.04 -17.72 -9.29
C LEU A 49 41.13 -16.65 -9.93
N LEU A 50 41.08 -16.61 -11.25
CA LEU A 50 40.24 -15.63 -11.96
C LEU A 50 38.74 -15.86 -11.66
N ARG A 51 38.29 -17.10 -11.62
CA ARG A 51 36.88 -17.44 -11.23
C ARG A 51 36.58 -16.97 -9.83
N THR A 52 37.49 -17.23 -8.87
CA THR A 52 37.28 -16.80 -7.49
C THR A 52 37.16 -15.29 -7.38
N ILE A 53 38.01 -14.55 -8.08
CA ILE A 53 37.95 -13.09 -8.12
C ILE A 53 36.63 -12.61 -8.71
N ILE A 54 36.15 -13.19 -9.82
CA ILE A 54 34.87 -12.83 -10.46
C ILE A 54 33.71 -13.09 -9.50
N LEU A 55 33.70 -14.23 -8.81
CA LEU A 55 32.64 -14.55 -7.84
C LEU A 55 32.62 -13.56 -6.67
N ILE A 56 33.77 -13.20 -6.12
CA ILE A 56 33.86 -12.22 -5.03
C ILE A 56 33.36 -10.86 -5.49
N VAL A 57 33.80 -10.38 -6.65
CA VAL A 57 33.36 -9.10 -7.19
C VAL A 57 31.85 -9.12 -7.49
N ALA A 58 31.36 -10.19 -8.12
CA ALA A 58 29.94 -10.34 -8.42
C ALA A 58 29.06 -10.37 -7.16
N SER A 59 29.50 -11.07 -6.09
CA SER A 59 28.78 -11.09 -4.82
C SER A 59 28.75 -9.72 -4.14
N ALA A 60 29.86 -8.97 -4.19
CA ALA A 60 29.91 -7.62 -3.64
C ALA A 60 28.96 -6.66 -4.38
N VAL A 61 28.95 -6.72 -5.72
CA VAL A 61 28.04 -5.92 -6.56
C VAL A 61 26.58 -6.30 -6.29
N GLN A 62 26.27 -7.59 -6.21
CA GLN A 62 24.92 -8.06 -5.88
C GLN A 62 24.45 -7.53 -4.53
N MET A 63 25.26 -7.64 -3.47
CA MET A 63 24.92 -7.12 -2.15
C MET A 63 24.64 -5.62 -2.18
N LEU A 64 25.40 -4.86 -2.93
CA LEU A 64 25.21 -3.42 -3.07
C LEU A 64 23.90 -3.10 -3.77
N ILE A 65 23.60 -3.76 -4.90
CA ILE A 65 22.34 -3.58 -5.63
C ILE A 65 21.14 -3.99 -4.74
N GLN A 66 21.23 -5.12 -4.07
CA GLN A 66 20.17 -5.63 -3.19
C GLN A 66 19.87 -4.65 -2.06
N THR A 67 20.90 -4.12 -1.40
CA THR A 67 20.76 -3.12 -0.35
C THR A 67 20.10 -1.85 -0.89
N MET A 68 20.51 -1.35 -2.05
CA MET A 68 19.93 -0.17 -2.68
C MET A 68 18.43 -0.36 -2.98
N VAL A 69 18.05 -1.52 -3.51
CA VAL A 69 16.65 -1.83 -3.83
C VAL A 69 15.82 -1.95 -2.56
N ILE A 70 16.34 -2.58 -1.49
CA ILE A 70 15.64 -2.66 -0.19
C ILE A 70 15.38 -1.25 0.37
N VAL A 71 16.39 -0.38 0.34
CA VAL A 71 16.26 1.01 0.78
C VAL A 71 15.18 1.75 -0.03
N LEU A 72 15.17 1.59 -1.36
CA LEU A 72 14.15 2.21 -2.21
C LEU A 72 12.73 1.70 -1.91
N ILE A 73 12.57 0.38 -1.69
CA ILE A 73 11.29 -0.21 -1.29
C ILE A 73 10.82 0.38 0.05
N PHE A 74 11.72 0.47 1.02
CA PHE A 74 11.43 1.03 2.34
C PHE A 74 11.03 2.50 2.27
N LEU A 75 11.79 3.33 1.54
CA LEU A 75 11.48 4.74 1.34
C LEU A 75 10.12 4.91 0.65
N ARG A 76 9.84 4.12 -0.39
CA ARG A 76 8.56 4.17 -1.10
C ARG A 76 7.38 3.77 -0.21
N TRP A 77 7.58 2.80 0.68
CA TRP A 77 6.58 2.41 1.66
C TRP A 77 6.36 3.49 2.71
N SER A 78 7.44 4.10 3.21
CA SER A 78 7.37 5.16 4.22
C SER A 78 6.67 6.43 3.72
N GLY A 79 6.80 6.74 2.43
CA GLY A 79 6.18 7.92 1.81
C GLY A 79 4.68 7.81 1.52
N LYS A 80 4.07 6.63 1.75
CA LYS A 80 2.64 6.42 1.52
C LYS A 80 1.89 6.33 2.84
N HIS A 81 1.03 7.28 3.10
CA HIS A 81 0.14 7.23 4.25
C HIS A 81 -1.19 7.92 3.94
N ALA A 82 -2.24 7.46 4.59
CA ALA A 82 -3.55 8.09 4.57
C ALA A 82 -3.98 8.38 6.00
N ARG A 83 -4.69 9.46 6.22
CA ARG A 83 -5.24 9.81 7.54
C ARG A 83 -6.67 10.32 7.40
N PHE A 84 -7.48 10.00 8.39
CA PHE A 84 -8.81 10.56 8.52
C PHE A 84 -8.78 11.78 9.44
N VAL A 85 -9.32 12.89 8.96
CA VAL A 85 -9.50 14.11 9.74
C VAL A 85 -10.95 14.54 9.54
N ASP A 86 -11.79 14.31 10.55
CA ASP A 86 -13.24 14.52 10.49
C ASP A 86 -13.85 13.88 9.24
N LYS A 87 -14.42 14.67 8.35
CA LYS A 87 -15.03 14.22 7.10
C LYS A 87 -14.06 14.09 5.92
N TRP A 88 -12.78 14.37 6.15
CA TRP A 88 -11.78 14.38 5.09
C TRP A 88 -10.88 13.15 5.16
N LEU A 89 -10.68 12.50 4.03
CA LEU A 89 -9.64 11.52 3.82
C LEU A 89 -8.47 12.23 3.12
N ILE A 90 -7.36 12.35 3.81
CA ILE A 90 -6.13 12.94 3.28
C ILE A 90 -5.19 11.80 2.94
N GLN A 91 -4.92 11.61 1.65
CA GLN A 91 -3.98 10.63 1.15
C GLN A 91 -2.71 11.36 0.71
N SER A 92 -1.58 11.00 1.30
CA SER A 92 -0.26 11.52 0.95
C SER A 92 0.53 10.45 0.21
N GLU A 93 1.04 10.80 -0.97
CA GLU A 93 1.90 9.93 -1.79
C GLU A 93 3.10 10.73 -2.25
N GLY A 94 4.30 10.20 -2.02
CA GLY A 94 5.54 10.76 -2.57
C GLY A 94 6.76 10.46 -1.73
N LEU A 95 7.93 10.35 -2.39
CA LEU A 95 9.23 10.15 -1.76
C LEU A 95 9.93 11.49 -1.47
N PHE A 96 9.91 12.40 -2.44
CA PHE A 96 10.61 13.69 -2.39
C PHE A 96 9.65 14.88 -2.55
N SER A 97 8.47 14.64 -3.10
CA SER A 97 7.40 15.64 -3.24
C SER A 97 6.11 14.98 -2.80
N SER A 98 5.61 15.33 -1.64
CA SER A 98 4.32 14.82 -1.16
C SER A 98 3.20 15.50 -1.95
N LYS A 99 2.48 14.69 -2.74
CA LYS A 99 1.19 15.10 -3.30
C LYS A 99 0.12 14.71 -2.30
N GLU A 100 -0.53 15.68 -1.71
CA GLU A 100 -1.68 15.44 -0.84
C GLU A 100 -2.96 15.52 -1.69
N LYS A 101 -3.75 14.45 -1.61
CA LYS A 101 -5.08 14.39 -2.18
C LYS A 101 -6.07 14.40 -1.02
N VAL A 102 -6.98 15.35 -1.05
CA VAL A 102 -8.01 15.51 -0.03
C VAL A 102 -9.35 15.10 -0.62
N TYR A 103 -10.03 14.16 0.03
CA TYR A 103 -11.32 13.64 -0.40
C TYR A 103 -12.36 13.85 0.68
N ASP A 104 -13.53 14.35 0.30
CA ASP A 104 -14.67 14.49 1.21
C ASP A 104 -15.43 13.17 1.29
N LEU A 105 -15.49 12.59 2.48
CA LEU A 105 -16.19 11.32 2.76
C LEU A 105 -17.70 11.43 2.58
N SER A 106 -18.27 12.64 2.63
CA SER A 106 -19.71 12.86 2.40
C SER A 106 -20.14 12.59 0.94
N ASN A 107 -19.17 12.65 0.01
CA ASN A 107 -19.39 12.45 -1.43
C ASN A 107 -19.13 11.01 -1.90
N ILE A 108 -18.88 10.07 -0.97
CA ILE A 108 -18.67 8.67 -1.29
C ILE A 108 -20.03 7.98 -1.39
N GLY A 109 -20.34 7.43 -2.57
CA GLY A 109 -21.57 6.71 -2.84
C GLY A 109 -21.44 5.20 -2.77
N THR A 110 -20.28 4.66 -3.09
CA THR A 110 -20.04 3.22 -3.10
C THR A 110 -18.72 2.88 -2.44
N MET A 111 -18.69 1.74 -1.75
CA MET A 111 -17.50 1.24 -1.10
C MET A 111 -17.38 -0.26 -1.33
N SER A 112 -16.19 -0.72 -1.71
CA SER A 112 -15.91 -2.15 -1.88
C SER A 112 -14.58 -2.53 -1.27
N ILE A 113 -14.51 -3.77 -0.73
CA ILE A 113 -13.28 -4.36 -0.21
C ILE A 113 -12.84 -5.47 -1.15
N LYS A 114 -11.65 -5.35 -1.73
CA LYS A 114 -11.04 -6.41 -2.53
C LYS A 114 -9.94 -7.09 -1.73
N ARG A 115 -9.96 -8.43 -1.68
CA ARG A 115 -8.96 -9.24 -1.00
C ARG A 115 -8.48 -10.36 -1.89
N ASN A 116 -7.17 -10.48 -2.00
CA ASN A 116 -6.51 -11.63 -2.60
C ASN A 116 -6.33 -12.75 -1.56
N MET A 117 -5.98 -13.96 -1.98
CA MET A 117 -5.72 -15.08 -1.06
C MET A 117 -4.67 -14.71 0.01
N LEU A 118 -3.56 -14.09 -0.40
CA LEU A 118 -2.54 -13.57 0.52
C LEU A 118 -3.08 -12.47 1.45
N GLY A 119 -4.01 -11.64 0.96
CA GLY A 119 -4.68 -10.63 1.75
C GLY A 119 -5.55 -11.21 2.87
N ARG A 120 -6.18 -12.35 2.63
CA ARG A 120 -6.94 -13.07 3.67
C ARG A 120 -6.02 -13.64 4.74
N LEU A 121 -4.90 -14.26 4.34
CA LEU A 121 -3.93 -14.84 5.25
C LEU A 121 -3.23 -13.77 6.12
N LEU A 122 -2.86 -12.64 5.53
CA LEU A 122 -2.13 -11.55 6.19
C LEU A 122 -3.04 -10.43 6.71
N GLN A 123 -4.37 -10.65 6.71
CA GLN A 123 -5.38 -9.71 7.21
C GLN A 123 -5.29 -8.31 6.58
N HIS A 124 -5.01 -8.24 5.29
CA HIS A 124 -4.98 -6.98 4.55
C HIS A 124 -5.90 -7.00 3.33
N GLY A 125 -6.26 -5.82 2.84
CA GLY A 125 -7.09 -5.66 1.65
C GLY A 125 -7.00 -4.26 1.07
N THR A 126 -7.58 -4.09 -0.10
CA THR A 126 -7.72 -2.80 -0.77
C THR A 126 -9.16 -2.35 -0.64
N ILE A 127 -9.35 -1.14 -0.14
CA ILE A 127 -10.66 -0.49 -0.07
C ILE A 127 -10.75 0.44 -1.27
N SER A 128 -11.78 0.23 -2.08
CA SER A 128 -12.12 1.11 -3.19
C SER A 128 -13.33 1.95 -2.82
N LEU A 129 -13.20 3.26 -2.92
CA LEU A 129 -14.24 4.25 -2.62
C LEU A 129 -14.63 4.93 -3.93
N GLY A 130 -15.89 4.83 -4.32
CA GLY A 130 -16.46 5.48 -5.50
C GLY A 130 -17.20 6.76 -5.11
N SER A 131 -16.93 7.87 -5.83
CA SER A 131 -17.66 9.14 -5.64
C SER A 131 -19.04 9.08 -6.26
N SER A 132 -20.06 9.57 -5.55
CA SER A 132 -21.44 9.66 -6.05
C SER A 132 -21.69 10.90 -6.92
N VAL A 133 -20.80 11.87 -6.93
CA VAL A 133 -21.07 13.23 -7.43
C VAL A 133 -20.67 13.44 -8.89
N ILE A 134 -19.90 12.58 -9.52
CA ILE A 134 -19.44 12.82 -10.88
C ILE A 134 -19.65 11.60 -11.77
N SER A 135 -20.73 11.63 -12.55
CA SER A 135 -20.87 10.87 -13.79
C SER A 135 -19.90 11.43 -14.84
N GLY A 136 -18.66 11.00 -14.82
CA GLY A 136 -17.67 11.40 -15.79
C GLY A 136 -16.26 11.01 -15.32
N TYR A 137 -15.80 9.82 -15.73
CA TYR A 137 -14.45 9.29 -15.51
C TYR A 137 -14.04 9.14 -14.04
N GLY A 138 -14.36 7.99 -13.52
CA GLY A 138 -13.99 7.33 -12.30
C GLY A 138 -12.81 7.84 -11.50
N ASN A 139 -13.03 8.71 -10.58
CA ASN A 139 -12.11 8.91 -9.48
C ASN A 139 -12.42 7.86 -8.39
N GLU A 140 -12.14 6.59 -8.70
CA GLU A 140 -12.12 5.55 -7.68
C GLU A 140 -10.89 5.77 -6.79
N ILE A 141 -11.15 6.08 -5.54
CA ILE A 141 -10.10 6.25 -4.54
C ILE A 141 -9.73 4.86 -4.05
N GLN A 142 -8.50 4.43 -4.27
CA GLN A 142 -8.01 3.13 -3.83
C GLN A 142 -7.06 3.28 -2.64
N LEU A 143 -7.47 2.74 -1.51
CA LEU A 143 -6.65 2.57 -0.33
C LEU A 143 -6.07 1.16 -0.34
N SER A 144 -4.88 0.99 -0.91
CA SER A 144 -4.28 -0.32 -1.15
C SER A 144 -3.60 -0.88 0.10
N ASN A 145 -3.75 -2.20 0.30
CA ASN A 145 -3.00 -2.99 1.28
C ASN A 145 -3.15 -2.52 2.73
N ILE A 146 -4.35 -2.10 3.12
CA ILE A 146 -4.63 -1.65 4.49
C ILE A 146 -4.77 -2.88 5.40
N TYR A 147 -4.19 -2.79 6.60
CA TYR A 147 -4.39 -3.77 7.65
C TYR A 147 -5.80 -3.65 8.24
N LEU A 148 -6.46 -4.80 8.43
CA LEU A 148 -7.85 -4.90 8.93
C LEU A 148 -8.83 -3.97 8.19
N PRO A 149 -9.01 -4.13 6.88
CA PRO A 149 -9.82 -3.23 6.07
C PRO A 149 -11.29 -3.16 6.53
N GLU A 150 -11.82 -4.18 7.23
CA GLU A 150 -13.17 -4.15 7.81
C GLU A 150 -13.34 -3.06 8.87
N ARG A 151 -12.31 -2.82 9.67
CA ARG A 151 -12.39 -1.76 10.70
C ARG A 151 -12.47 -0.39 10.06
N VAL A 152 -11.69 -0.20 8.99
CA VAL A 152 -11.71 1.05 8.22
C VAL A 152 -13.03 1.21 7.48
N HIS A 153 -13.54 0.12 6.89
CA HIS A 153 -14.85 0.08 6.25
C HIS A 153 -15.97 0.48 7.23
N ALA A 154 -16.05 -0.17 8.38
CA ALA A 154 -17.06 0.13 9.40
C ALA A 154 -16.96 1.58 9.91
N TYR A 155 -15.77 2.14 9.97
CA TYR A 155 -15.57 3.55 10.34
C TYR A 155 -16.17 4.49 9.29
N ILE A 156 -15.84 4.28 8.01
CA ILE A 156 -16.33 5.10 6.90
C ILE A 156 -17.86 4.96 6.78
N GLU A 157 -18.40 3.74 6.85
CA GLU A 157 -19.83 3.46 6.80
C GLU A 157 -20.59 4.16 7.93
N GLY A 158 -20.05 4.14 9.15
CA GLY A 158 -20.61 4.86 10.29
C GLY A 158 -20.60 6.39 10.09
N TYR A 159 -19.71 6.92 9.28
CA TYR A 159 -19.69 8.33 8.91
C TYR A 159 -20.74 8.66 7.84
N MET A 160 -20.83 7.82 6.80
CA MET A 160 -21.81 7.96 5.73
C MET A 160 -23.25 7.90 6.26
N SER A 161 -23.55 6.95 7.14
CA SER A 161 -24.90 6.79 7.73
C SER A 161 -25.33 8.00 8.56
N LYS A 162 -24.40 8.66 9.25
CA LYS A 162 -24.70 9.88 10.01
C LYS A 162 -25.00 11.07 9.11
N THR A 163 -24.28 11.20 8.00
CA THR A 163 -24.48 12.30 7.06
C THR A 163 -25.83 12.17 6.35
N LEU A 164 -26.23 10.94 6.00
CA LEU A 164 -27.55 10.65 5.42
C LEU A 164 -28.68 10.95 6.41
N SER A 165 -28.56 10.58 7.68
CA SER A 165 -29.59 10.88 8.71
C SER A 165 -29.65 12.38 9.02
N ALA A 166 -28.56 13.11 8.97
CA ALA A 166 -28.58 14.57 9.18
C ALA A 166 -29.26 15.31 8.02
N ASN A 167 -29.08 14.85 6.77
CA ASN A 167 -29.72 15.45 5.61
C ASN A 167 -31.20 15.09 5.48
N SER A 168 -31.65 13.97 6.05
CA SER A 168 -33.08 13.58 6.03
C SER A 168 -33.97 14.35 7.03
N VAL A 169 -33.36 15.09 7.96
CA VAL A 169 -34.09 15.88 8.97
C VAL A 169 -34.42 17.30 8.48
N VAL A 170 -33.84 17.75 7.36
CA VAL A 170 -34.24 19.01 6.72
C VAL A 170 -35.52 18.78 5.90
N GLN A 171 -36.62 18.46 6.56
CA GLN A 171 -37.96 18.62 5.99
C GLN A 171 -38.26 20.13 5.94
N TYR A 172 -38.37 20.66 4.74
CA TYR A 172 -38.91 22.00 4.53
C TYR A 172 -40.35 22.01 5.05
N PRO A 173 -40.71 22.95 5.93
CA PRO A 173 -42.11 23.13 6.28
C PRO A 173 -42.85 23.52 5.01
N LEU A 174 -43.81 22.70 4.60
CA LEU A 174 -44.74 23.05 3.54
C LEU A 174 -45.47 24.31 4.01
N SER A 175 -45.17 25.45 3.40
CA SER A 175 -45.97 26.68 3.55
C SER A 175 -47.34 26.45 2.94
N ASN A 176 -48.33 26.38 3.79
CA ASN A 176 -49.74 26.55 3.40
C ASN A 176 -50.02 27.98 2.98
#